data_b0cbefb5f8b5d0d750c2bd2ef60b2114
#
_entry.id   b0cbefb5f8b5d0d750c2bd2ef60b2114
#
_cell.length_a   1.000
_cell.length_b   1.000
_cell.length_c   1.000
_cell.angle_alpha   90.00
_cell.angle_beta   90.00
_cell.angle_gamma   90.00
#
_symmetry.space_group_name_H-M   'P 1'
#
loop_
_entity.id
_entity.type
_entity.pdbx_description
1 polymer ?
#
loop_
_entity_poly.entity_id
_entity_poly.type
_entity_poly.pdbx_seq_one_letter_code
_entity_poly.pdbx_strand_id
1 'polypeptide(L)'
;MGSRILNMAMVVIMATASAACGGAVVATTTPTTGSGPGATPTAGSSATAASTLTPVPSLSPTPGSSPKATPTSGPTAPPSGNLPNFSHVYVIIFENKEYSSLVGSSSAPYINSLIARYGVATNFYAERHPSEPNYIALTSGGTQGVTDDGDYNLGVNNLFDQITASGRTWHAYQQGYPGNCFTGSSSSAVVDGAGKSGAYVRKHDPAISYTSISGNAANCANITNFSTFDPAAANFEFITPNMINDMHDGTVADGDEFLKAFLPNITTSVAFTNSVVFVTFDEGSTSVNGGGHIMTMVITPNMTAGYKSSAAYTHYSMLRTIEQAWGLPYLGSASSASSMAFPY
;
A
#
# COMPACT_ATOMS: atom_id res chain seq x y z
N MET A 1 21.20 54.53 -17.07
CA MET A 1 20.63 54.38 -18.42
C MET A 1 20.25 52.92 -18.55
N GLY A 2 19.07 52.49 -18.55
CA GLY A 2 17.73 52.81 -18.85
C GLY A 2 16.99 51.46 -18.66
N SER A 3 16.19 51.38 -17.57
CA SER A 3 15.31 50.27 -17.26
C SER A 3 14.16 50.24 -18.27
N ARG A 4 13.86 49.08 -18.85
CA ARG A 4 12.61 48.87 -19.58
C ARG A 4 11.77 47.85 -18.82
N ILE A 5 10.73 48.36 -18.16
CA ILE A 5 9.66 47.62 -17.57
C ILE A 5 8.71 47.20 -18.70
N LEU A 6 8.47 45.90 -18.84
CA LEU A 6 7.46 45.36 -19.78
C LEU A 6 6.22 44.96 -18.99
N ASN A 7 5.18 45.80 -19.10
CA ASN A 7 3.85 45.50 -18.60
C ASN A 7 3.17 44.46 -19.51
N MET A 8 2.77 43.35 -18.94
CA MET A 8 1.95 42.33 -19.61
C MET A 8 0.51 42.47 -19.09
N ALA A 9 -0.36 42.91 -19.95
CA ALA A 9 -1.79 43.11 -19.65
C ALA A 9 -2.50 41.75 -19.61
N MET A 10 -3.25 41.53 -18.54
CA MET A 10 -4.12 40.37 -18.33
C MET A 10 -5.46 40.63 -19.01
N VAL A 11 -5.80 39.85 -20.03
CA VAL A 11 -7.11 39.86 -20.68
C VAL A 11 -7.99 38.86 -19.96
N VAL A 12 -9.03 39.37 -19.29
CA VAL A 12 -10.12 38.56 -18.68
C VAL A 12 -11.19 38.38 -19.72
N ILE A 13 -11.44 37.15 -20.16
CA ILE A 13 -12.57 36.78 -20.99
C ILE A 13 -13.68 36.22 -20.08
N MET A 14 -14.76 36.97 -19.92
CA MET A 14 -15.99 36.46 -19.30
C MET A 14 -16.81 35.72 -20.36
N ALA A 15 -17.09 34.46 -20.12
CA ALA A 15 -18.05 33.67 -20.86
C ALA A 15 -19.36 33.61 -20.10
N THR A 16 -20.44 34.15 -20.73
CA THR A 16 -21.81 34.07 -20.22
C THR A 16 -22.43 32.73 -20.60
N ALA A 17 -22.91 31.98 -19.62
CA ALA A 17 -23.68 30.77 -19.85
C ALA A 17 -25.18 31.07 -19.89
N SER A 18 -25.84 30.68 -20.97
CA SER A 18 -27.28 30.72 -21.13
C SER A 18 -27.91 29.45 -20.58
N ALA A 19 -28.87 29.59 -19.70
CA ALA A 19 -29.67 28.48 -19.18
C ALA A 19 -30.80 28.15 -20.18
N ALA A 20 -30.98 26.89 -20.54
CA ALA A 20 -32.15 26.37 -21.22
C ALA A 20 -32.90 25.40 -20.30
N CYS A 21 -34.14 25.73 -19.98
CA CYS A 21 -35.11 24.86 -19.32
C CYS A 21 -35.59 23.76 -20.25
N GLY A 22 -35.51 22.48 -19.81
CA GLY A 22 -36.16 21.35 -20.47
C GLY A 22 -36.81 20.43 -19.44
N GLY A 23 -38.15 20.27 -19.59
CA GLY A 23 -39.04 19.69 -18.58
C GLY A 23 -38.86 18.19 -18.34
N ALA A 24 -39.22 17.80 -17.13
CA ALA A 24 -39.27 16.44 -16.64
C ALA A 24 -40.56 15.74 -17.10
N VAL A 25 -40.45 14.53 -17.59
CA VAL A 25 -41.57 13.58 -17.76
C VAL A 25 -41.41 12.48 -16.71
N VAL A 26 -42.34 12.42 -15.79
CA VAL A 26 -42.47 11.37 -14.76
C VAL A 26 -43.22 10.19 -15.35
N ALA A 27 -42.63 9.03 -15.39
CA ALA A 27 -43.30 7.77 -15.64
C ALA A 27 -43.44 6.97 -14.34
N THR A 28 -44.66 6.88 -13.86
CA THR A 28 -45.07 6.00 -12.76
C THR A 28 -45.39 4.59 -13.27
N THR A 29 -44.73 3.57 -12.72
CA THR A 29 -45.15 2.18 -12.89
C THR A 29 -45.45 1.56 -11.52
N THR A 30 -46.68 1.11 -11.37
CA THR A 30 -47.23 0.38 -10.23
C THR A 30 -46.75 -1.08 -10.18
N PRO A 31 -46.57 -1.68 -8.99
CA PRO A 31 -46.24 -3.11 -8.88
C PRO A 31 -47.52 -3.97 -8.87
N THR A 32 -47.49 -5.05 -9.65
CA THR A 32 -48.54 -6.08 -9.67
C THR A 32 -48.13 -7.23 -8.72
N THR A 33 -48.97 -7.48 -7.76
CA THR A 33 -48.93 -8.65 -6.85
C THR A 33 -49.46 -9.89 -7.56
N GLY A 34 -48.69 -10.99 -7.52
CA GLY A 34 -49.10 -12.33 -7.95
C GLY A 34 -48.79 -13.34 -6.87
N SER A 35 -49.85 -13.83 -6.21
CA SER A 35 -49.80 -14.92 -5.26
C SER A 35 -50.03 -16.25 -5.97
N GLY A 36 -49.30 -17.31 -5.58
CA GLY A 36 -49.61 -18.68 -5.99
C GLY A 36 -48.82 -19.74 -5.23
N PRO A 37 -49.34 -20.93 -4.96
CA PRO A 37 -49.15 -21.61 -3.69
C PRO A 37 -48.12 -22.75 -3.68
N GLY A 38 -47.68 -23.04 -2.48
CA GLY A 38 -46.98 -24.13 -1.87
C GLY A 38 -46.67 -25.45 -2.60
N ALA A 39 -45.49 -25.96 -2.33
CA ALA A 39 -45.18 -27.37 -2.37
C ALA A 39 -44.20 -27.72 -1.24
N THR A 40 -44.64 -28.63 -0.40
CA THR A 40 -43.92 -29.26 0.71
C THR A 40 -42.95 -30.31 0.17
N PRO A 41 -41.69 -30.41 0.60
CA PRO A 41 -40.90 -31.60 0.32
C PRO A 41 -41.01 -32.62 1.44
N THR A 42 -41.31 -33.84 1.03
CA THR A 42 -41.39 -35.07 1.80
C THR A 42 -39.98 -35.54 2.23
N ALA A 43 -39.87 -35.97 3.47
CA ALA A 43 -38.68 -36.61 4.01
C ALA A 43 -38.50 -38.03 3.42
N GLY A 44 -37.35 -38.29 2.82
CA GLY A 44 -36.88 -39.61 2.40
C GLY A 44 -35.79 -40.12 3.32
N SER A 45 -36.11 -41.13 4.11
CA SER A 45 -35.18 -41.92 4.92
C SER A 45 -34.34 -42.80 4.00
N SER A 46 -33.03 -42.87 4.17
CA SER A 46 -32.17 -43.89 3.55
C SER A 46 -31.12 -44.40 4.51
N ALA A 47 -31.07 -45.70 4.54
CA ALA A 47 -30.41 -46.57 5.50
C ALA A 47 -28.87 -46.56 5.47
N THR A 48 -28.32 -46.75 6.63
CA THR A 48 -26.92 -47.01 6.95
C THR A 48 -26.48 -48.39 6.42
N ALA A 49 -25.46 -48.48 5.62
CA ALA A 49 -24.71 -49.70 5.34
C ALA A 49 -23.35 -49.63 6.03
N ALA A 50 -23.15 -50.47 7.01
CA ALA A 50 -21.86 -50.66 7.69
C ALA A 50 -20.96 -51.58 6.84
N SER A 51 -19.81 -51.09 6.42
CA SER A 51 -18.75 -51.90 5.81
C SER A 51 -17.72 -52.27 6.84
N THR A 52 -17.59 -53.54 7.14
CA THR A 52 -16.55 -54.17 7.96
C THR A 52 -15.25 -54.20 7.19
N LEU A 53 -14.21 -53.55 7.72
CA LEU A 53 -12.84 -53.63 7.22
C LEU A 53 -12.07 -54.73 7.96
N THR A 54 -11.58 -55.72 7.23
CA THR A 54 -10.63 -56.74 7.68
C THR A 54 -9.21 -56.17 7.76
N PRO A 55 -8.39 -56.48 8.76
CA PRO A 55 -7.02 -55.96 8.88
C PRO A 55 -6.07 -56.70 7.93
N VAL A 56 -5.27 -55.90 7.18
CA VAL A 56 -4.14 -56.37 6.37
C VAL A 56 -2.90 -56.43 7.23
N PRO A 57 -2.02 -57.46 7.14
CA PRO A 57 -0.82 -57.58 7.95
C PRO A 57 0.23 -56.56 7.51
N SER A 58 0.82 -55.90 8.50
CA SER A 58 1.90 -54.95 8.37
C SER A 58 3.21 -55.67 8.04
N LEU A 59 3.82 -55.36 6.90
CA LEU A 59 5.21 -55.70 6.59
C LEU A 59 6.13 -54.56 7.05
N SER A 60 7.00 -54.88 8.04
CA SER A 60 8.08 -53.97 8.44
C SER A 60 9.10 -53.76 7.33
N PRO A 61 9.50 -52.54 6.98
CA PRO A 61 10.61 -52.32 6.08
C PRO A 61 11.94 -52.42 6.81
N THR A 62 12.86 -53.15 6.20
CA THR A 62 14.29 -53.23 6.56
C THR A 62 14.94 -51.85 6.43
N PRO A 63 15.87 -51.46 7.35
CA PRO A 63 16.53 -50.16 7.21
C PRO A 63 17.59 -50.21 6.08
N GLY A 64 17.25 -49.57 4.98
CA GLY A 64 18.19 -49.24 3.91
C GLY A 64 18.97 -47.97 4.26
N SER A 65 20.30 -48.03 4.18
CA SER A 65 21.18 -46.90 4.39
C SER A 65 20.94 -45.79 3.37
N SER A 66 20.42 -44.65 3.85
CA SER A 66 20.27 -43.42 3.04
C SER A 66 21.67 -42.83 2.75
N PRO A 67 21.92 -42.37 1.53
CA PRO A 67 23.14 -41.60 1.22
C PRO A 67 23.10 -40.27 1.99
N LYS A 68 24.23 -39.95 2.64
CA LYS A 68 24.47 -38.70 3.36
C LYS A 68 24.36 -37.52 2.38
N ALA A 69 23.25 -36.73 2.48
CA ALA A 69 23.12 -35.52 1.72
C ALA A 69 24.24 -34.53 2.06
N THR A 70 24.97 -34.08 1.06
CA THR A 70 25.92 -32.98 1.17
C THR A 70 25.10 -31.72 1.55
N PRO A 71 25.50 -30.91 2.56
CA PRO A 71 24.82 -29.72 2.91
C PRO A 71 24.92 -28.74 1.74
N THR A 72 23.80 -28.53 1.04
CA THR A 72 23.63 -27.39 0.17
C THR A 72 23.69 -26.15 1.07
N SER A 73 24.61 -25.24 0.79
CA SER A 73 24.69 -23.95 1.48
C SER A 73 23.33 -23.27 1.42
N GLY A 74 22.63 -23.26 2.55
CA GLY A 74 21.37 -22.52 2.70
C GLY A 74 21.61 -21.02 2.47
N PRO A 75 20.54 -20.27 2.19
CA PRO A 75 20.65 -18.83 1.99
C PRO A 75 21.40 -18.23 3.19
N THR A 76 22.43 -17.44 2.88
CA THR A 76 23.21 -16.70 3.88
C THR A 76 22.23 -15.85 4.68
N ALA A 77 22.20 -16.03 6.00
CA ALA A 77 21.40 -15.18 6.87
C ALA A 77 21.76 -13.71 6.58
N PRO A 78 20.75 -12.83 6.44
CA PRO A 78 21.04 -11.42 6.20
C PRO A 78 21.91 -10.88 7.33
N PRO A 79 22.84 -9.95 7.04
CA PRO A 79 23.67 -9.35 8.06
C PRO A 79 22.77 -8.70 9.12
N SER A 80 22.92 -9.13 10.37
CA SER A 80 22.32 -8.49 11.56
C SER A 80 23.06 -7.19 11.86
N GLY A 81 23.10 -6.26 10.87
CA GLY A 81 23.67 -4.94 11.02
C GLY A 81 22.70 -4.00 11.74
N ASN A 82 23.23 -3.05 12.50
CA ASN A 82 22.44 -1.91 12.97
C ASN A 82 21.90 -1.18 11.74
N LEU A 83 20.57 -1.02 11.67
CA LEU A 83 19.95 -0.18 10.65
C LEU A 83 20.44 1.26 10.82
N PRO A 84 20.67 2.01 9.73
CA PRO A 84 20.99 3.42 9.82
C PRO A 84 19.88 4.19 10.52
N ASN A 85 20.25 5.17 11.32
CA ASN A 85 19.29 6.15 11.84
C ASN A 85 19.01 7.17 10.72
N PHE A 86 18.04 6.84 9.85
CA PHE A 86 17.66 7.66 8.72
C PHE A 86 17.16 9.04 9.17
N SER A 87 17.53 10.10 8.45
CA SER A 87 16.92 11.42 8.63
C SER A 87 15.50 11.45 8.08
N HIS A 88 15.27 10.74 6.97
CA HIS A 88 13.95 10.65 6.34
C HIS A 88 13.65 9.21 5.91
N VAL A 89 12.41 8.81 6.10
CA VAL A 89 11.83 7.55 5.60
C VAL A 89 10.60 7.89 4.78
N TYR A 90 10.57 7.41 3.54
CA TYR A 90 9.43 7.55 2.63
C TYR A 90 8.84 6.20 2.35
N VAL A 91 7.52 6.10 2.40
CA VAL A 91 6.76 4.93 1.96
C VAL A 91 5.84 5.39 0.82
N ILE A 92 6.11 4.91 -0.39
CA ILE A 92 5.23 5.10 -1.55
C ILE A 92 4.50 3.77 -1.75
N ILE A 93 3.17 3.81 -1.61
CA ILE A 93 2.35 2.60 -1.68
C ILE A 93 1.43 2.64 -2.91
N PHE A 94 1.44 1.55 -3.66
CA PHE A 94 0.63 1.29 -4.85
C PHE A 94 -0.36 0.17 -4.59
N GLU A 95 -1.21 -0.15 -5.56
CA GLU A 95 -2.40 -0.97 -5.39
C GLU A 95 -2.46 -2.19 -6.31
N ASN A 96 -2.86 -3.32 -5.70
CA ASN A 96 -3.41 -4.51 -6.37
C ASN A 96 -2.56 -5.10 -7.52
N LYS A 97 -1.22 -5.13 -7.40
CA LYS A 97 -0.39 -5.74 -8.44
C LYS A 97 0.54 -6.82 -7.90
N GLU A 98 0.46 -7.98 -8.53
CA GLU A 98 1.43 -9.07 -8.30
C GLU A 98 2.85 -8.68 -8.73
N TYR A 99 3.84 -9.21 -8.03
CA TYR A 99 5.26 -9.10 -8.37
C TYR A 99 5.53 -9.40 -9.86
N SER A 100 4.90 -10.46 -10.37
CA SER A 100 5.07 -10.91 -11.76
C SER A 100 4.47 -9.97 -12.81
N SER A 101 3.53 -9.10 -12.40
CA SER A 101 2.94 -8.09 -13.29
C SER A 101 3.86 -6.90 -13.52
N LEU A 102 4.87 -6.72 -12.68
CA LEU A 102 5.74 -5.56 -12.61
C LEU A 102 7.17 -5.90 -13.02
N VAL A 103 7.74 -6.92 -12.39
CA VAL A 103 9.15 -7.28 -12.59
C VAL A 103 9.35 -7.97 -13.92
N GLY A 104 10.13 -7.33 -14.79
CA GLY A 104 10.35 -7.76 -16.17
C GLY A 104 9.25 -7.34 -17.15
N SER A 105 8.21 -6.63 -16.70
CA SER A 105 7.12 -6.15 -17.54
C SER A 105 7.57 -5.00 -18.45
N SER A 106 7.19 -5.06 -19.73
CA SER A 106 7.39 -3.95 -20.67
C SER A 106 6.48 -2.74 -20.37
N SER A 107 5.44 -2.93 -19.58
CA SER A 107 4.56 -1.85 -19.10
C SER A 107 5.10 -1.11 -17.88
N ALA A 108 6.21 -1.57 -17.30
CA ALA A 108 6.86 -0.97 -16.11
C ALA A 108 8.35 -0.68 -16.37
N PRO A 109 8.72 0.05 -17.44
CA PRO A 109 10.14 0.25 -17.80
C PRO A 109 10.90 1.04 -16.74
N TYR A 110 10.30 2.04 -16.11
CA TYR A 110 10.94 2.83 -15.06
C TYR A 110 11.13 2.03 -13.79
N ILE A 111 10.12 1.33 -13.31
CA ILE A 111 10.20 0.40 -12.15
C ILE A 111 11.33 -0.61 -12.38
N ASN A 112 11.42 -1.23 -13.57
CA ASN A 112 12.49 -2.19 -13.87
C ASN A 112 13.87 -1.54 -13.93
N SER A 113 13.99 -0.28 -14.34
CA SER A 113 15.24 0.49 -14.27
C SER A 113 15.67 0.77 -12.83
N LEU A 114 14.70 1.02 -11.94
CA LEU A 114 14.95 1.21 -10.50
C LEU A 114 15.39 -0.11 -9.83
N ILE A 115 14.76 -1.24 -10.17
CA ILE A 115 15.18 -2.57 -9.70
C ILE A 115 16.63 -2.89 -10.11
N ALA A 116 17.04 -2.48 -11.31
CA ALA A 116 18.42 -2.65 -11.76
C ALA A 116 19.41 -1.73 -11.04
N ARG A 117 18.94 -0.60 -10.52
CA ARG A 117 19.78 0.42 -9.86
C ARG A 117 19.81 0.26 -8.34
N TYR A 118 18.74 -0.19 -7.72
CA TYR A 118 18.56 -0.23 -6.26
C TYR A 118 18.27 -1.66 -5.80
N GLY A 119 17.69 -1.81 -4.60
CA GLY A 119 17.35 -3.09 -4.01
C GLY A 119 15.89 -3.48 -4.19
N VAL A 120 15.62 -4.78 -4.34
CA VAL A 120 14.27 -5.35 -4.37
C VAL A 120 14.16 -6.58 -3.48
N ALA A 121 13.07 -6.66 -2.72
CA ALA A 121 12.65 -7.87 -2.03
C ALA A 121 11.95 -8.80 -3.03
N THR A 122 12.48 -10.00 -3.22
CA THR A 122 11.93 -10.98 -4.18
C THR A 122 10.98 -11.97 -3.54
N ASN A 123 10.71 -11.82 -2.23
CA ASN A 123 9.88 -12.72 -1.44
C ASN A 123 9.10 -11.90 -0.39
N PHE A 124 8.31 -10.93 -0.87
CA PHE A 124 7.49 -10.06 -0.04
C PHE A 124 6.01 -10.36 -0.29
N TYR A 125 5.25 -10.55 0.78
CA TYR A 125 3.83 -10.89 0.71
C TYR A 125 3.00 -9.90 1.51
N ALA A 126 1.83 -9.55 0.97
CA ALA A 126 0.82 -8.79 1.68
C ALA A 126 0.07 -9.66 2.69
N GLU A 127 -0.55 -9.02 3.67
CA GLU A 127 -1.17 -9.71 4.81
C GLU A 127 -2.48 -10.41 4.41
N ARG A 128 -3.31 -9.74 3.60
CA ARG A 128 -4.64 -10.24 3.20
C ARG A 128 -5.30 -9.40 2.10
N HIS A 129 -6.55 -9.75 1.76
CA HIS A 129 -7.50 -8.96 0.99
C HIS A 129 -8.67 -8.50 1.89
N PRO A 130 -9.34 -7.36 1.55
CA PRO A 130 -8.96 -6.36 0.56
C PRO A 130 -7.90 -5.38 1.06
N SER A 131 -7.78 -4.20 0.41
CA SER A 131 -6.71 -3.22 0.58
C SER A 131 -6.54 -2.69 1.99
N GLU A 132 -7.58 -2.11 2.60
CA GLU A 132 -7.46 -1.33 3.85
C GLU A 132 -6.80 -2.07 5.01
N PRO A 133 -7.08 -3.37 5.27
CA PRO A 133 -6.37 -4.15 6.28
C PRO A 133 -4.85 -4.10 6.16
N ASN A 134 -4.28 -4.01 4.95
CA ASN A 134 -2.84 -3.97 4.72
C ASN A 134 -2.23 -2.61 5.09
N TYR A 135 -2.92 -1.52 4.78
CA TYR A 135 -2.55 -0.17 5.23
C TYR A 135 -2.52 -0.07 6.76
N ILE A 136 -3.55 -0.63 7.41
CA ILE A 136 -3.61 -0.67 8.88
C ILE A 136 -2.53 -1.58 9.44
N ALA A 137 -2.28 -2.75 8.84
CA ALA A 137 -1.21 -3.67 9.25
C ALA A 137 0.17 -3.01 9.19
N LEU A 138 0.48 -2.31 8.07
CA LEU A 138 1.73 -1.59 7.87
C LEU A 138 1.94 -0.47 8.92
N THR A 139 0.89 0.16 9.39
CA THR A 139 0.99 1.34 10.24
C THR A 139 0.62 1.10 11.72
N SER A 140 0.13 -0.12 12.07
CA SER A 140 -0.21 -0.45 13.47
C SER A 140 0.23 -1.84 13.92
N GLY A 141 0.88 -2.62 13.06
CA GLY A 141 1.37 -3.95 13.40
C GLY A 141 0.29 -5.03 13.48
N GLY A 142 -0.90 -4.76 12.97
CA GLY A 142 -2.02 -5.69 12.88
C GLY A 142 -3.17 -5.10 12.11
N THR A 143 -4.10 -5.91 11.62
CA THR A 143 -5.27 -5.40 10.90
C THR A 143 -6.31 -4.74 11.82
N GLN A 144 -6.14 -4.82 13.13
CA GLN A 144 -6.98 -4.20 14.17
C GLN A 144 -8.48 -4.56 14.05
N GLY A 145 -8.78 -5.75 13.50
CA GLY A 145 -10.14 -6.19 13.25
C GLY A 145 -10.74 -5.68 11.93
N VAL A 146 -10.02 -4.88 11.16
CA VAL A 146 -10.41 -4.46 9.81
C VAL A 146 -10.34 -5.68 8.90
N THR A 147 -11.44 -5.97 8.20
CA THR A 147 -11.60 -7.18 7.34
C THR A 147 -12.10 -6.86 5.94
N ASP A 148 -12.48 -5.62 5.69
CA ASP A 148 -13.00 -5.12 4.42
C ASP A 148 -12.53 -3.67 4.21
N ASP A 149 -12.91 -3.07 3.08
CA ASP A 149 -12.70 -1.65 2.79
C ASP A 149 -13.85 -0.85 3.39
N GLY A 150 -13.55 0.08 4.30
CA GLY A 150 -14.57 0.85 5.00
C GLY A 150 -14.10 2.20 5.52
N ASP A 151 -14.96 2.85 6.31
CA ASP A 151 -14.66 4.11 6.98
C ASP A 151 -14.39 3.84 8.47
N TYR A 152 -13.24 3.27 8.76
CA TYR A 152 -12.88 2.88 10.11
C TYR A 152 -12.41 4.06 10.97
N ASN A 153 -12.67 3.96 12.29
CA ASN A 153 -12.20 4.90 13.31
C ASN A 153 -11.56 4.08 14.44
N LEU A 154 -10.24 3.95 14.41
CA LEU A 154 -9.47 3.03 15.23
C LEU A 154 -8.80 3.77 16.39
N GLY A 155 -9.13 3.39 17.62
CA GLY A 155 -8.50 3.93 18.83
C GLY A 155 -7.30 3.08 19.29
N VAL A 156 -6.35 2.82 18.38
CA VAL A 156 -5.20 1.95 18.62
C VAL A 156 -3.88 2.69 18.45
N ASN A 157 -2.81 2.17 19.05
CA ASN A 157 -1.46 2.68 18.83
C ASN A 157 -1.06 2.48 17.34
N ASN A 158 -0.40 3.48 16.79
CA ASN A 158 0.02 3.50 15.39
C ASN A 158 1.39 4.16 15.22
N LEU A 159 1.98 3.97 14.06
CA LEU A 159 3.31 4.48 13.73
C LEU A 159 3.38 6.02 13.78
N PHE A 160 2.34 6.72 13.33
CA PHE A 160 2.32 8.19 13.32
C PHE A 160 2.39 8.78 14.73
N ASP A 161 1.66 8.17 15.68
CA ASP A 161 1.72 8.56 17.09
C ASP A 161 3.09 8.26 17.71
N GLN A 162 3.72 7.12 17.37
CA GLN A 162 5.06 6.79 17.84
C GLN A 162 6.11 7.77 17.31
N ILE A 163 6.01 8.15 16.03
CA ILE A 163 6.89 9.14 15.41
C ILE A 163 6.78 10.47 16.15
N THR A 164 5.55 10.95 16.38
CA THR A 164 5.28 12.17 17.17
C THR A 164 5.86 12.07 18.57
N ALA A 165 5.62 10.95 19.27
CA ALA A 165 6.12 10.74 20.62
C ALA A 165 7.65 10.69 20.70
N SER A 166 8.34 10.31 19.61
CA SER A 166 9.80 10.31 19.53
C SER A 166 10.41 11.69 19.26
N GLY A 167 9.58 12.72 19.08
CA GLY A 167 10.01 14.07 18.71
C GLY A 167 10.29 14.25 17.22
N ARG A 168 9.95 13.26 16.39
CA ARG A 168 10.02 13.34 14.92
C ARG A 168 8.70 13.83 14.35
N THR A 169 8.74 14.22 13.09
CA THR A 169 7.59 14.73 12.33
C THR A 169 7.17 13.75 11.25
N TRP A 170 5.90 13.83 10.84
CA TRP A 170 5.37 13.02 9.76
C TRP A 170 4.38 13.82 8.91
N HIS A 171 4.27 13.43 7.63
CA HIS A 171 3.19 13.79 6.73
C HIS A 171 2.61 12.54 6.06
N ALA A 172 1.30 12.54 5.83
CA ALA A 172 0.62 11.64 4.91
C ALA A 172 0.21 12.44 3.67
N TYR A 173 0.93 12.23 2.59
CA TYR A 173 0.63 12.86 1.30
C TYR A 173 -0.33 11.96 0.53
N GLN A 174 -1.55 12.46 0.31
CA GLN A 174 -2.63 11.75 -0.33
C GLN A 174 -3.03 12.50 -1.60
N GLN A 175 -2.80 11.92 -2.79
CA GLN A 175 -3.11 12.61 -4.03
C GLN A 175 -4.62 12.75 -4.21
N GLY A 176 -5.11 13.97 -4.43
CA GLY A 176 -6.54 14.27 -4.53
C GLY A 176 -7.25 14.47 -3.18
N TYR A 177 -6.51 14.48 -2.06
CA TYR A 177 -7.09 14.74 -0.74
C TYR A 177 -7.72 16.12 -0.67
N PRO A 178 -8.99 16.25 -0.21
CA PRO A 178 -9.70 17.52 -0.17
C PRO A 178 -9.21 18.51 0.88
N GLY A 179 -8.40 18.03 1.87
CA GLY A 179 -7.99 18.85 3.01
C GLY A 179 -9.03 18.91 4.13
N ASN A 180 -8.78 19.79 5.11
CA ASN A 180 -9.70 20.08 6.21
C ASN A 180 -10.12 18.83 7.02
N CYS A 181 -9.21 17.89 7.22
CA CYS A 181 -9.51 16.65 7.94
C CYS A 181 -10.70 15.89 7.32
N PHE A 182 -10.69 15.74 6.02
CA PHE A 182 -11.76 15.08 5.29
C PHE A 182 -11.87 13.61 5.69
N THR A 183 -13.02 13.22 6.20
CA THR A 183 -13.31 11.85 6.70
C THR A 183 -14.28 11.08 5.80
N GLY A 184 -14.68 11.66 4.66
CA GLY A 184 -15.53 10.95 3.70
C GLY A 184 -14.79 9.83 2.97
N SER A 185 -15.52 8.84 2.48
CA SER A 185 -14.97 7.62 1.86
C SER A 185 -14.14 7.90 0.60
N SER A 186 -14.52 8.92 -0.18
CA SER A 186 -13.78 9.33 -1.40
C SER A 186 -14.01 10.79 -1.75
N SER A 187 -13.05 11.39 -2.46
CA SER A 187 -13.24 12.68 -3.12
C SER A 187 -13.83 12.50 -4.53
N SER A 188 -14.23 13.63 -5.15
CA SER A 188 -14.37 13.65 -6.60
C SER A 188 -13.03 13.43 -7.27
N ALA A 189 -13.01 12.78 -8.44
CA ALA A 189 -11.81 12.63 -9.22
C ALA A 189 -11.22 14.00 -9.60
N VAL A 190 -9.91 14.14 -9.47
CA VAL A 190 -9.15 15.35 -9.79
C VAL A 190 -8.20 15.05 -10.92
N VAL A 191 -8.15 15.93 -11.93
CA VAL A 191 -7.19 15.81 -13.03
C VAL A 191 -5.81 16.22 -12.51
N ASP A 192 -4.85 15.34 -12.63
CA ASP A 192 -3.45 15.60 -12.26
C ASP A 192 -2.68 16.36 -13.36
N GLY A 193 -1.39 16.65 -13.09
CA GLY A 193 -0.52 17.34 -14.03
C GLY A 193 -0.22 16.57 -15.32
N ALA A 194 -0.50 15.25 -15.36
CA ALA A 194 -0.39 14.40 -16.54
C ALA A 194 -1.72 14.25 -17.31
N GLY A 195 -2.78 14.94 -16.86
CA GLY A 195 -4.12 14.88 -17.46
C GLY A 195 -4.93 13.64 -17.06
N LYS A 196 -4.51 12.90 -16.04
CA LYS A 196 -5.21 11.71 -15.53
C LYS A 196 -6.17 12.12 -14.40
N SER A 197 -7.39 11.61 -14.44
CA SER A 197 -8.45 11.94 -13.48
C SER A 197 -8.63 10.79 -12.50
N GLY A 198 -8.10 10.94 -11.28
CA GLY A 198 -8.21 9.98 -10.20
C GLY A 198 -8.73 10.57 -8.91
N ALA A 199 -9.44 9.78 -8.11
CA ALA A 199 -9.97 10.16 -6.81
C ALA A 199 -9.01 9.81 -5.68
N TYR A 200 -9.06 10.57 -4.59
CA TYR A 200 -8.64 10.10 -3.27
C TYR A 200 -9.68 9.13 -2.73
N VAL A 201 -9.24 8.08 -2.07
CA VAL A 201 -10.10 7.17 -1.31
C VAL A 201 -9.56 6.99 0.10
N ARG A 202 -10.47 7.02 1.09
CA ARG A 202 -10.11 6.96 2.51
C ARG A 202 -9.44 5.65 2.89
N LYS A 203 -9.85 4.53 2.31
CA LYS A 203 -9.30 3.20 2.55
C LYS A 203 -7.80 3.08 2.26
N HIS A 204 -7.23 4.00 1.45
CA HIS A 204 -5.79 4.08 1.16
C HIS A 204 -5.07 5.13 2.02
N ASP A 205 -5.77 5.76 2.96
CA ASP A 205 -5.22 6.74 3.90
C ASP A 205 -5.31 6.20 5.34
N PRO A 206 -4.32 5.43 5.81
CA PRO A 206 -4.39 4.86 7.16
C PRO A 206 -4.38 5.93 8.25
N ALA A 207 -3.78 7.10 7.99
CA ALA A 207 -3.68 8.16 8.99
C ALA A 207 -5.05 8.66 9.43
N ILE A 208 -5.99 8.87 8.48
CA ILE A 208 -7.33 9.37 8.80
C ILE A 208 -8.17 8.37 9.59
N SER A 209 -7.83 7.07 9.50
CA SER A 209 -8.54 6.00 10.21
C SER A 209 -8.20 5.93 11.70
N TYR A 210 -7.14 6.59 12.17
CA TYR A 210 -6.81 6.63 13.59
C TYR A 210 -7.48 7.82 14.29
N THR A 211 -8.20 7.54 15.39
CA THR A 211 -8.92 8.58 16.16
C THR A 211 -7.99 9.58 16.84
N SER A 212 -6.75 9.21 17.13
CA SER A 212 -5.70 10.13 17.62
C SER A 212 -5.32 11.20 16.58
N ILE A 213 -5.59 10.93 15.30
CA ILE A 213 -5.30 11.82 14.20
C ILE A 213 -6.58 12.52 13.74
N SER A 214 -7.60 11.78 13.31
CA SER A 214 -8.86 12.36 12.82
C SER A 214 -9.63 13.16 13.87
N GLY A 215 -9.45 12.83 15.14
CA GLY A 215 -10.03 13.57 16.27
C GLY A 215 -9.18 14.76 16.78
N ASN A 216 -8.02 15.03 16.18
CA ASN A 216 -7.10 16.08 16.58
C ASN A 216 -6.71 16.95 15.38
N ALA A 217 -7.16 18.19 15.37
CA ALA A 217 -6.94 19.10 14.23
C ALA A 217 -5.46 19.34 13.91
N ALA A 218 -4.57 19.37 14.92
CA ALA A 218 -3.14 19.55 14.69
C ALA A 218 -2.50 18.32 14.03
N ASN A 219 -2.87 17.12 14.46
CA ASN A 219 -2.37 15.88 13.86
C ASN A 219 -2.96 15.69 12.46
N CYS A 220 -4.26 15.97 12.30
CA CYS A 220 -4.95 15.85 11.02
C CYS A 220 -4.40 16.83 9.95
N ALA A 221 -3.84 17.97 10.35
CA ALA A 221 -3.17 18.91 9.45
C ALA A 221 -1.92 18.31 8.75
N ASN A 222 -1.39 17.20 9.26
CA ASN A 222 -0.29 16.48 8.62
C ASN A 222 -0.74 15.60 7.44
N ILE A 223 -2.06 15.42 7.24
CA ILE A 223 -2.61 14.79 6.04
C ILE A 223 -2.82 15.87 4.99
N THR A 224 -2.10 15.79 3.89
CA THR A 224 -2.05 16.85 2.88
C THR A 224 -2.14 16.30 1.46
N ASN A 225 -2.38 17.22 0.51
CA ASN A 225 -2.37 16.89 -0.91
C ASN A 225 -0.95 17.01 -1.49
N PHE A 226 -0.69 16.33 -2.59
CA PHE A 226 0.60 16.38 -3.33
C PHE A 226 1.01 17.78 -3.78
N SER A 227 0.08 18.72 -3.91
CA SER A 227 0.41 20.11 -4.25
C SER A 227 1.31 20.81 -3.22
N THR A 228 1.40 20.25 -2.01
CA THR A 228 2.25 20.77 -0.92
C THR A 228 3.45 19.87 -0.65
N PHE A 229 3.75 18.91 -1.54
CA PHE A 229 4.84 17.96 -1.32
C PHE A 229 6.21 18.67 -1.25
N ASP A 230 6.89 18.45 -0.14
CA ASP A 230 8.27 18.86 0.09
C ASP A 230 9.02 17.67 0.71
N PRO A 231 10.03 17.10 0.04
CA PRO A 231 10.76 15.93 0.54
C PRO A 231 11.58 16.18 1.81
N ALA A 232 11.66 17.41 2.27
CA ALA A 232 12.35 17.78 3.50
C ALA A 232 11.39 18.19 4.63
N ALA A 233 10.08 18.14 4.40
CA ALA A 233 9.08 18.65 5.35
C ALA A 233 8.99 17.82 6.63
N ALA A 234 9.17 16.50 6.54
CA ALA A 234 9.02 15.60 7.68
C ALA A 234 10.06 14.48 7.69
N ASN A 235 10.26 13.86 8.86
CA ASN A 235 11.13 12.69 8.97
C ASN A 235 10.47 11.43 8.37
N PHE A 236 9.15 11.32 8.42
CA PHE A 236 8.38 10.24 7.83
C PHE A 236 7.35 10.79 6.85
N GLU A 237 7.33 10.23 5.66
CA GLU A 237 6.37 10.60 4.64
C GLU A 237 5.69 9.35 4.07
N PHE A 238 4.38 9.25 4.30
CA PHE A 238 3.52 8.22 3.75
C PHE A 238 2.83 8.77 2.51
N ILE A 239 3.06 8.18 1.36
CA ILE A 239 2.72 8.75 0.05
C ILE A 239 1.82 7.79 -0.69
N THR A 240 0.57 8.21 -0.92
CA THR A 240 -0.43 7.42 -1.65
C THR A 240 -0.90 8.18 -2.89
N PRO A 241 -0.62 7.69 -4.09
CA PRO A 241 -1.18 8.25 -5.32
C PRO A 241 -2.70 8.10 -5.37
N ASN A 242 -3.37 8.80 -6.28
CA ASN A 242 -4.81 8.62 -6.52
C ASN A 242 -5.10 7.29 -7.21
N MET A 243 -6.38 6.89 -7.28
CA MET A 243 -6.86 5.61 -7.81
C MET A 243 -6.38 5.23 -9.22
N ILE A 244 -5.91 6.19 -10.02
CA ILE A 244 -5.32 5.92 -11.34
C ILE A 244 -3.81 5.72 -11.20
N ASN A 245 -3.15 6.63 -10.50
CA ASN A 245 -1.70 6.65 -10.37
C ASN A 245 -1.18 5.56 -9.44
N ASP A 246 -1.99 5.08 -8.49
CA ASP A 246 -1.68 3.93 -7.64
C ASP A 246 -1.87 2.57 -8.34
N MET A 247 -2.39 2.55 -9.56
CA MET A 247 -2.72 1.38 -10.36
C MET A 247 -4.03 0.67 -9.99
N HIS A 248 -4.79 1.07 -8.97
CA HIS A 248 -6.05 0.40 -8.62
C HIS A 248 -7.04 0.41 -9.80
N ASP A 249 -7.48 1.58 -10.23
CA ASP A 249 -8.31 1.77 -11.41
C ASP A 249 -7.47 2.00 -12.67
N GLY A 250 -6.17 2.29 -12.48
CA GLY A 250 -5.20 2.52 -13.53
C GLY A 250 -4.45 1.25 -13.97
N THR A 251 -3.68 1.43 -15.03
CA THR A 251 -2.78 0.39 -15.56
C THR A 251 -1.42 0.40 -14.86
N VAL A 252 -0.63 -0.66 -15.04
CA VAL A 252 0.79 -0.68 -14.61
C VAL A 252 1.57 0.48 -15.23
N ALA A 253 1.27 0.85 -16.48
CA ALA A 253 1.95 1.96 -17.15
C ALA A 253 1.61 3.32 -16.51
N ASP A 254 0.38 3.50 -16.00
CA ASP A 254 -0.01 4.74 -15.32
C ASP A 254 0.80 4.95 -14.04
N GLY A 255 0.96 3.91 -13.22
CA GLY A 255 1.77 3.99 -12.01
C GLY A 255 3.28 4.07 -12.30
N ASP A 256 3.78 3.43 -13.36
CA ASP A 256 5.18 3.56 -13.79
C ASP A 256 5.50 5.00 -14.22
N GLU A 257 4.61 5.64 -14.98
CA GLU A 257 4.73 7.06 -15.37
C GLU A 257 4.64 7.99 -14.16
N PHE A 258 3.70 7.72 -13.24
CA PHE A 258 3.60 8.48 -11.99
C PHE A 258 4.90 8.39 -11.20
N LEU A 259 5.42 7.18 -10.96
CA LEU A 259 6.65 7.00 -10.20
C LEU A 259 7.85 7.66 -10.88
N LYS A 260 7.91 7.62 -12.22
CA LYS A 260 8.94 8.30 -13.02
C LYS A 260 8.90 9.82 -12.87
N ALA A 261 7.72 10.40 -12.75
CA ALA A 261 7.55 11.83 -12.55
C ALA A 261 7.78 12.25 -11.08
N PHE A 262 7.35 11.43 -10.12
CA PHE A 262 7.31 11.77 -8.71
C PHE A 262 8.62 11.48 -7.98
N LEU A 263 9.19 10.28 -8.11
CA LEU A 263 10.35 9.82 -7.33
C LEU A 263 11.58 10.73 -7.45
N PRO A 264 11.88 11.37 -8.58
CA PRO A 264 13.00 12.33 -8.69
C PRO A 264 12.89 13.49 -7.71
N ASN A 265 11.70 13.94 -7.29
CA ASN A 265 11.55 15.00 -6.30
C ASN A 265 12.22 14.61 -4.96
N ILE A 266 12.22 13.32 -4.62
CA ILE A 266 12.90 12.80 -3.44
C ILE A 266 14.38 12.55 -3.75
N THR A 267 14.68 11.75 -4.77
CA THR A 267 16.04 11.22 -4.99
C THR A 267 17.05 12.24 -5.47
N THR A 268 16.63 13.42 -5.93
CA THR A 268 17.50 14.55 -6.29
C THR A 268 17.55 15.62 -5.20
N SER A 269 16.75 15.49 -4.13
CA SER A 269 16.76 16.44 -3.01
C SER A 269 17.94 16.20 -2.06
N VAL A 270 18.29 17.22 -1.28
CA VAL A 270 19.28 17.10 -0.21
C VAL A 270 18.82 16.16 0.91
N ALA A 271 17.52 16.02 1.11
CA ALA A 271 16.93 15.13 2.09
C ALA A 271 17.26 13.65 1.81
N PHE A 272 17.52 13.29 0.55
CA PHE A 272 17.84 11.91 0.17
C PHE A 272 19.18 11.41 0.70
N THR A 273 20.10 12.28 1.10
CA THR A 273 21.49 11.92 1.48
C THR A 273 21.57 10.89 2.61
N ASN A 274 20.64 10.92 3.57
CA ASN A 274 20.52 9.93 4.66
C ASN A 274 19.07 9.47 4.78
N SER A 275 18.59 8.83 3.73
CA SER A 275 17.18 8.44 3.61
C SER A 275 17.01 7.03 3.09
N VAL A 276 15.83 6.48 3.33
CA VAL A 276 15.32 5.28 2.66
C VAL A 276 13.95 5.58 2.05
N VAL A 277 13.74 5.13 0.81
CA VAL A 277 12.43 5.10 0.15
C VAL A 277 12.03 3.65 -0.03
N PHE A 278 10.91 3.27 0.53
CA PHE A 278 10.22 2.04 0.25
C PHE A 278 9.17 2.31 -0.83
N VAL A 279 9.24 1.57 -1.93
CA VAL A 279 8.18 1.56 -2.95
C VAL A 279 7.55 0.18 -2.89
N THR A 280 6.29 0.12 -2.49
CA THR A 280 5.60 -1.14 -2.20
C THR A 280 4.18 -1.15 -2.75
N PHE A 281 3.49 -2.26 -2.58
CA PHE A 281 2.08 -2.44 -2.88
C PHE A 281 1.35 -2.86 -1.61
N ASP A 282 0.07 -2.54 -1.54
CA ASP A 282 -0.79 -2.95 -0.43
C ASP A 282 -1.06 -4.45 -0.47
N GLU A 283 -1.47 -4.94 -1.65
CA GLU A 283 -1.75 -6.34 -1.92
C GLU A 283 -1.46 -6.72 -3.38
N GLY A 284 -1.43 -8.02 -3.65
CA GLY A 284 -1.39 -8.57 -5.00
C GLY A 284 -2.79 -8.82 -5.55
N SER A 285 -2.87 -9.65 -6.59
CA SER A 285 -4.13 -10.10 -7.19
C SER A 285 -4.46 -11.56 -6.85
N THR A 286 -3.61 -12.23 -6.07
CA THR A 286 -3.80 -13.61 -5.61
C THR A 286 -3.80 -13.68 -4.08
N SER A 287 -4.38 -14.74 -3.52
CA SER A 287 -4.37 -14.96 -2.06
C SER A 287 -3.17 -15.79 -1.57
N VAL A 288 -2.07 -15.83 -2.32
CA VAL A 288 -0.85 -16.52 -1.90
C VAL A 288 -0.31 -15.86 -0.64
N ASN A 289 -0.09 -16.64 0.41
CA ASN A 289 0.35 -16.19 1.74
C ASN A 289 -0.50 -15.07 2.37
N GLY A 290 -1.79 -14.98 1.97
CA GLY A 290 -2.74 -14.02 2.50
C GLY A 290 -3.18 -13.00 1.45
N GLY A 291 -2.36 -12.02 1.14
CA GLY A 291 -2.67 -10.91 0.22
C GLY A 291 -1.87 -10.90 -1.08
N GLY A 292 -1.20 -12.01 -1.46
CA GLY A 292 -0.45 -12.12 -2.72
C GLY A 292 1.03 -11.76 -2.63
N HIS A 293 1.77 -12.10 -3.68
CA HIS A 293 3.19 -11.82 -3.83
C HIS A 293 3.40 -10.44 -4.44
N ILE A 294 3.84 -9.48 -3.65
CA ILE A 294 4.00 -8.08 -4.06
C ILE A 294 5.46 -7.69 -4.24
N MET A 295 5.69 -6.64 -5.01
CA MET A 295 7.00 -6.04 -5.19
C MET A 295 7.24 -4.99 -4.10
N THR A 296 8.41 -5.05 -3.45
CA THR A 296 8.87 -3.99 -2.57
C THR A 296 10.31 -3.64 -2.91
N MET A 297 10.55 -2.40 -3.33
CA MET A 297 11.89 -1.85 -3.56
C MET A 297 12.38 -1.08 -2.34
N VAL A 298 13.68 -1.13 -2.13
CA VAL A 298 14.40 -0.34 -1.12
C VAL A 298 15.41 0.54 -1.85
N ILE A 299 15.23 1.84 -1.74
CA ILE A 299 15.99 2.85 -2.45
C ILE A 299 16.74 3.69 -1.42
N THR A 300 18.06 3.65 -1.45
CA THR A 300 18.94 4.50 -0.62
C THR A 300 20.09 5.04 -1.46
N PRO A 301 20.76 6.12 -1.04
CA PRO A 301 21.88 6.71 -1.80
C PRO A 301 23.01 5.73 -2.08
N ASN A 302 23.25 4.80 -1.15
CA ASN A 302 24.40 3.88 -1.17
C ASN A 302 24.01 2.43 -1.51
N MET A 303 22.78 2.20 -2.02
CA MET A 303 22.32 0.86 -2.34
C MET A 303 23.23 0.19 -3.37
N THR A 304 23.61 -1.04 -3.13
CA THR A 304 24.27 -1.88 -4.13
C THR A 304 23.33 -2.09 -5.32
N ALA A 305 23.78 -1.71 -6.51
CA ALA A 305 22.97 -1.81 -7.72
C ALA A 305 22.48 -3.26 -7.99
N GLY A 306 21.18 -3.40 -8.23
CA GLY A 306 20.54 -4.66 -8.53
C GLY A 306 20.49 -5.66 -7.36
N TYR A 307 20.62 -5.18 -6.10
CA TYR A 307 20.56 -6.04 -4.93
C TYR A 307 19.19 -6.73 -4.82
N LYS A 308 19.20 -8.03 -4.55
CA LYS A 308 18.00 -8.84 -4.39
C LYS A 308 18.02 -9.56 -3.05
N SER A 309 17.05 -9.26 -2.20
CA SER A 309 16.83 -10.02 -0.97
C SER A 309 15.79 -11.10 -1.21
N SER A 310 16.12 -12.37 -0.95
CA SER A 310 15.20 -13.51 -1.00
C SER A 310 14.61 -13.88 0.36
N ALA A 311 14.94 -13.14 1.41
CA ALA A 311 14.32 -13.34 2.71
C ALA A 311 12.82 -13.06 2.66
N ALA A 312 12.05 -13.81 3.43
CA ALA A 312 10.61 -13.62 3.51
C ALA A 312 10.29 -12.36 4.32
N TYR A 313 9.49 -11.48 3.71
CA TYR A 313 9.03 -10.23 4.31
C TYR A 313 7.55 -10.03 4.11
N THR A 314 6.97 -9.19 4.98
CA THR A 314 5.60 -8.70 4.91
C THR A 314 5.57 -7.21 5.29
N HIS A 315 4.40 -6.58 5.29
CA HIS A 315 4.22 -5.21 5.78
C HIS A 315 4.71 -5.04 7.24
N TYR A 316 4.57 -6.10 8.07
CA TYR A 316 5.14 -6.08 9.43
C TYR A 316 6.67 -6.01 9.43
N SER A 317 7.33 -6.56 8.41
CA SER A 317 8.78 -6.45 8.25
C SER A 317 9.21 -5.03 7.93
N MET A 318 8.45 -4.32 7.08
CA MET A 318 8.70 -2.91 6.77
C MET A 318 8.47 -2.04 8.01
N LEU A 319 7.35 -2.21 8.70
CA LEU A 319 7.06 -1.51 9.96
C LEU A 319 8.19 -1.71 10.98
N ARG A 320 8.59 -2.97 11.22
CA ARG A 320 9.71 -3.27 12.10
C ARG A 320 11.00 -2.56 11.68
N THR A 321 11.27 -2.48 10.39
CA THR A 321 12.48 -1.82 9.87
C THR A 321 12.49 -0.34 10.22
N ILE A 322 11.36 0.34 10.06
CA ILE A 322 11.19 1.75 10.42
C ILE A 322 11.35 1.94 11.94
N GLU A 323 10.65 1.13 12.72
CA GLU A 323 10.69 1.19 14.18
C GLU A 323 12.11 0.92 14.71
N GLN A 324 12.80 -0.08 14.18
CA GLN A 324 14.16 -0.42 14.58
C GLN A 324 15.16 0.69 14.19
N ALA A 325 15.04 1.28 13.00
CA ALA A 325 15.91 2.37 12.56
C ALA A 325 15.84 3.58 13.50
N TRP A 326 14.70 3.83 14.08
CA TRP A 326 14.45 4.98 14.96
C TRP A 326 14.38 4.64 16.46
N GLY A 327 14.58 3.37 16.83
CA GLY A 327 14.51 2.94 18.23
C GLY A 327 13.11 3.07 18.82
N LEU A 328 12.07 2.93 17.98
CA LEU A 328 10.68 2.96 18.43
C LEU A 328 10.26 1.60 19.02
N PRO A 329 9.29 1.55 19.93
CA PRO A 329 8.68 0.30 20.39
C PRO A 329 8.04 -0.43 19.21
N TYR A 330 8.11 -1.77 19.20
CA TYR A 330 7.49 -2.56 18.12
C TYR A 330 5.98 -2.68 18.31
N LEU A 331 5.21 -2.32 17.28
CA LEU A 331 3.76 -2.49 17.25
C LEU A 331 3.38 -3.92 16.83
N GLY A 332 2.51 -4.53 17.59
CA GLY A 332 1.87 -5.81 17.24
C GLY A 332 2.81 -6.85 16.65
N SER A 333 2.50 -7.33 15.44
CA SER A 333 3.25 -8.37 14.73
C SER A 333 4.65 -7.92 14.26
N ALA A 334 4.94 -6.62 14.23
CA ALA A 334 6.29 -6.12 13.98
C ALA A 334 7.29 -6.64 15.02
N SER A 335 6.84 -6.92 16.26
CA SER A 335 7.68 -7.47 17.33
C SER A 335 8.27 -8.83 17.00
N SER A 336 7.60 -9.66 16.19
CA SER A 336 8.02 -10.99 15.79
C SER A 336 8.49 -11.08 14.33
N ALA A 337 8.23 -10.06 13.52
CA ALA A 337 8.70 -10.01 12.13
C ALA A 337 10.23 -9.85 12.05
N SER A 338 10.82 -10.18 10.92
CA SER A 338 12.22 -9.83 10.62
C SER A 338 12.28 -8.45 10.00
N SER A 339 13.23 -7.60 10.43
CA SER A 339 13.50 -6.36 9.71
C SER A 339 14.04 -6.66 8.32
N MET A 340 13.79 -5.75 7.39
CA MET A 340 14.27 -5.89 6.01
C MET A 340 15.79 -5.67 6.00
N ALA A 341 16.54 -6.70 5.63
CA ALA A 341 17.99 -6.66 5.59
C ALA A 341 18.47 -6.30 4.18
N PHE A 342 18.90 -5.07 4.03
CA PHE A 342 19.46 -4.52 2.80
C PHE A 342 20.81 -3.84 3.11
N PRO A 343 21.71 -3.67 2.13
CA PRO A 343 22.93 -2.89 2.29
C PRO A 343 22.60 -1.39 2.20
N TYR A 344 22.01 -0.87 3.28
CA TYR A 344 21.57 0.53 3.39
C TYR A 344 22.69 1.55 3.26
#